data_c7ff2a3ed43d70285396fa624a1e55f1
#
_entry.id   c7ff2a3ed43d70285396fa624a1e55f1
#
_cell.length_a   1.000
_cell.length_b   1.000
_cell.length_c   1.000
_cell.angle_alpha   90.00
_cell.angle_beta   90.00
_cell.angle_gamma   90.00
#
_symmetry.space_group_name_H-M   'P 1'
#
loop_
_entity.id
_entity.type
_entity.pdbx_description
1 polymer ?
#
loop_
_entity_poly.entity_id
_entity_poly.type
_entity_poly.pdbx_seq_one_letter_code
_entity_poly.pdbx_strand_id
1 'polypeptide(L)'
;EFQKNKGKDQIVISEIPFEVNKALLVKKIDDIRFEKKLDGIVEVRDESDKDSNIRIVIDLKPGADKELVLNYLLKNTELQTTYNYNMVCIDKRRPRLLGIIPIIDAYIDHQKDVILKRTNFDLAFARKEMHITEGLVKAISILDEVIAVIRASKNKPDAIENLVKKFDFTTEQATAIVMLQLYRLTNTDITVLNEKLENLRKIIEELTGILNDESKLKGVIKEELRRMKKEYGVPRKTEISETVKEIKIDQTDLITKEDLIIVLTN
;
A
#
# COMPACT_ATOMS: atom_id res chain seq x y z
N GLU A 1 -23.25 21.06 2.03
CA GLU A 1 -24.63 20.57 2.24
C GLU A 1 -25.58 21.73 2.54
N PHE A 2 -26.81 21.67 2.01
CA PHE A 2 -27.87 22.61 2.39
C PHE A 2 -28.62 22.07 3.60
N GLN A 3 -28.72 22.89 4.65
CA GLN A 3 -29.46 22.55 5.85
C GLN A 3 -30.48 23.66 6.19
N LYS A 4 -31.49 23.31 6.97
CA LYS A 4 -32.49 24.27 7.46
C LYS A 4 -32.52 24.21 9.00
N ASN A 5 -32.15 25.29 9.65
CA ASN A 5 -32.11 25.36 11.11
C ASN A 5 -33.01 26.52 11.60
N LYS A 6 -33.98 26.20 12.47
CA LYS A 6 -34.94 27.17 12.99
C LYS A 6 -35.60 28.08 11.97
N GLY A 7 -35.91 27.53 10.77
CA GLY A 7 -36.53 28.26 9.66
C GLY A 7 -35.55 29.08 8.81
N LYS A 8 -34.27 29.13 9.12
CA LYS A 8 -33.23 29.78 8.30
C LYS A 8 -32.53 28.74 7.42
N ASP A 9 -32.29 29.12 6.20
CA ASP A 9 -31.50 28.32 5.27
C ASP A 9 -30.00 28.50 5.54
N GLN A 10 -29.28 27.42 5.52
CA GLN A 10 -27.83 27.39 5.80
C GLN A 10 -27.07 26.56 4.76
N ILE A 11 -25.83 26.98 4.45
CA ILE A 11 -24.85 26.16 3.78
C ILE A 11 -23.87 25.67 4.85
N VAL A 12 -23.75 24.35 4.99
CA VAL A 12 -22.82 23.72 5.92
C VAL A 12 -21.70 23.07 5.13
N ILE A 13 -20.45 23.44 5.47
CA ILE A 13 -19.24 22.90 4.90
C ILE A 13 -18.64 21.95 5.94
N SER A 14 -18.65 20.66 5.62
CA SER A 14 -18.12 19.59 6.48
C SER A 14 -16.71 19.14 6.08
N GLU A 15 -16.28 19.47 4.86
CA GLU A 15 -14.97 19.14 4.33
C GLU A 15 -14.42 20.33 3.53
N ILE A 16 -13.09 20.51 3.61
CA ILE A 16 -12.37 21.51 2.80
C ILE A 16 -11.27 20.80 2.02
N PRO A 17 -10.83 21.34 0.86
CA PRO A 17 -9.76 20.75 0.08
C PRO A 17 -8.45 20.62 0.87
N PHE A 18 -7.64 19.67 0.49
CA PHE A 18 -6.31 19.44 1.08
C PHE A 18 -5.44 20.71 0.98
N GLU A 19 -4.64 20.99 2.03
CA GLU A 19 -3.78 22.18 2.16
C GLU A 19 -4.51 23.52 2.32
N VAL A 20 -5.83 23.58 2.31
CA VAL A 20 -6.58 24.81 2.55
C VAL A 20 -6.58 25.16 4.04
N ASN A 21 -6.17 26.38 4.35
CA ASN A 21 -6.23 26.89 5.72
C ASN A 21 -7.67 27.30 6.06
N LYS A 22 -8.29 26.59 7.02
CA LYS A 22 -9.67 26.81 7.43
C LYS A 22 -9.93 28.26 7.89
N ALA A 23 -9.06 28.81 8.71
CA ALA A 23 -9.26 30.17 9.28
C ALA A 23 -9.22 31.24 8.18
N LEU A 24 -8.32 31.10 7.21
CA LEU A 24 -8.24 32.01 6.07
C LEU A 24 -9.45 31.87 5.15
N LEU A 25 -9.93 30.65 4.94
CA LEU A 25 -11.14 30.39 4.16
C LEU A 25 -12.38 31.04 4.80
N VAL A 26 -12.57 30.84 6.11
CA VAL A 26 -13.69 31.46 6.84
C VAL A 26 -13.63 32.98 6.73
N LYS A 27 -12.44 33.56 6.96
CA LYS A 27 -12.23 35.00 6.81
C LYS A 27 -12.58 35.48 5.40
N LYS A 28 -12.11 34.80 4.38
CA LYS A 28 -12.40 35.16 2.98
C LYS A 28 -13.88 35.12 2.63
N ILE A 29 -14.62 34.14 3.16
CA ILE A 29 -16.06 34.05 3.00
C ILE A 29 -16.75 35.22 3.74
N ASP A 30 -16.28 35.58 4.93
CA ASP A 30 -16.82 36.71 5.69
C ASP A 30 -16.49 38.06 5.01
N ASP A 31 -15.30 38.21 4.43
CA ASP A 31 -14.91 39.39 3.65
C ASP A 31 -15.85 39.58 2.44
N ILE A 32 -16.23 38.50 1.73
CA ILE A 32 -17.22 38.55 0.63
C ILE A 32 -18.56 39.12 1.12
N ARG A 33 -19.02 38.68 2.30
CA ARG A 33 -20.22 39.21 2.95
C ARG A 33 -20.08 40.72 3.29
N PHE A 34 -18.97 41.08 3.92
CA PHE A 34 -18.73 42.43 4.40
C PHE A 34 -18.59 43.44 3.27
N GLU A 35 -17.90 43.07 2.19
CA GLU A 35 -17.73 43.88 0.98
C GLU A 35 -18.94 43.92 0.08
N LYS A 36 -20.04 43.23 0.48
CA LYS A 36 -21.30 43.13 -0.31
C LYS A 36 -21.09 42.69 -1.76
N LYS A 37 -20.07 41.87 -2.00
CA LYS A 37 -19.81 41.31 -3.33
C LYS A 37 -20.86 40.30 -3.77
N LEU A 38 -21.56 39.72 -2.80
CA LEU A 38 -22.66 38.79 -2.99
C LEU A 38 -23.75 39.11 -1.95
N ASP A 39 -24.95 39.33 -2.41
CA ASP A 39 -26.12 39.41 -1.52
C ASP A 39 -26.61 37.99 -1.18
N GLY A 40 -27.10 37.81 0.03
CA GLY A 40 -27.65 36.51 0.46
C GLY A 40 -26.98 35.88 1.65
N ILE A 41 -25.78 36.31 2.04
CA ILE A 41 -25.09 35.83 3.26
C ILE A 41 -25.41 36.73 4.43
N VAL A 42 -25.86 36.15 5.56
CA VAL A 42 -26.14 36.86 6.82
C VAL A 42 -24.93 36.78 7.76
N GLU A 43 -24.42 35.58 7.99
CA GLU A 43 -23.39 35.33 8.96
C GLU A 43 -22.55 34.10 8.55
N VAL A 44 -21.30 34.10 8.91
CA VAL A 44 -20.36 32.98 8.73
C VAL A 44 -19.80 32.59 10.08
N ARG A 45 -19.96 31.34 10.48
CA ARG A 45 -19.48 30.82 11.75
C ARG A 45 -18.62 29.58 11.57
N ASP A 46 -17.55 29.50 12.34
CA ASP A 46 -16.77 28.28 12.48
C ASP A 46 -17.24 27.53 13.74
N GLU A 47 -17.99 26.46 13.52
CA GLU A 47 -18.52 25.57 14.57
C GLU A 47 -17.70 24.26 14.63
N SER A 48 -16.48 24.25 14.13
CA SER A 48 -15.63 23.06 14.13
C SER A 48 -15.21 22.67 15.54
N ASP A 49 -15.21 21.36 15.82
CA ASP A 49 -14.77 20.80 17.09
C ASP A 49 -13.26 20.52 17.10
N LYS A 50 -12.68 20.37 18.32
CA LYS A 50 -11.25 20.03 18.50
C LYS A 50 -10.89 18.64 18.01
N ASP A 51 -11.87 17.73 17.92
CA ASP A 51 -11.71 16.34 17.53
C ASP A 51 -11.81 16.08 16.01
N SER A 52 -11.49 17.07 15.18
CA SER A 52 -11.31 16.97 13.71
C SER A 52 -12.57 17.11 12.84
N ASN A 53 -13.72 17.44 13.37
CA ASN A 53 -14.89 17.66 12.55
C ASN A 53 -14.95 19.12 12.07
N ILE A 54 -14.62 19.32 10.79
CA ILE A 54 -14.80 20.64 10.17
C ILE A 54 -16.29 20.91 10.05
N ARG A 55 -16.72 22.06 10.56
CA ARG A 55 -18.09 22.54 10.43
C ARG A 55 -18.10 24.06 10.30
N ILE A 56 -18.17 24.54 9.08
CA ILE A 56 -18.33 25.96 8.77
C ILE A 56 -19.79 26.17 8.37
N VAL A 57 -20.48 27.05 9.05
CA VAL A 57 -21.90 27.33 8.81
C VAL A 57 -22.05 28.74 8.24
N ILE A 58 -22.75 28.84 7.14
CA ILE A 58 -23.07 30.09 6.45
C ILE A 58 -24.58 30.25 6.48
N ASP A 59 -25.06 31.23 7.25
CA ASP A 59 -26.47 31.57 7.33
C ASP A 59 -26.87 32.42 6.13
N LEU A 60 -27.98 32.05 5.48
CA LEU A 60 -28.49 32.75 4.29
C LEU A 60 -29.66 33.65 4.66
N LYS A 61 -29.84 34.73 3.89
CA LYS A 61 -31.03 35.58 3.96
C LYS A 61 -32.29 34.80 3.52
N PRO A 62 -33.46 35.10 4.07
CA PRO A 62 -34.70 34.54 3.60
C PRO A 62 -34.89 34.84 2.10
N GLY A 63 -35.14 33.81 1.30
CA GLY A 63 -35.34 33.95 -0.16
C GLY A 63 -34.04 34.09 -1.00
N ALA A 64 -32.87 34.00 -0.41
CA ALA A 64 -31.63 34.00 -1.15
C ALA A 64 -31.50 32.74 -2.03
N ASP A 65 -30.94 32.88 -3.22
CA ASP A 65 -30.64 31.76 -4.12
C ASP A 65 -29.43 31.02 -3.57
N LYS A 66 -29.69 29.83 -2.99
CA LYS A 66 -28.69 29.00 -2.37
C LYS A 66 -27.65 28.47 -3.36
N GLU A 67 -28.09 28.15 -4.56
CA GLU A 67 -27.20 27.61 -5.60
C GLU A 67 -26.29 28.71 -6.15
N LEU A 68 -26.82 29.91 -6.34
CA LEU A 68 -26.01 31.06 -6.73
C LEU A 68 -24.95 31.37 -5.68
N VAL A 69 -25.31 31.39 -4.40
CA VAL A 69 -24.36 31.59 -3.30
C VAL A 69 -23.30 30.51 -3.30
N LEU A 70 -23.69 29.24 -3.40
CA LEU A 70 -22.74 28.11 -3.40
C LEU A 70 -21.78 28.20 -4.60
N ASN A 71 -22.32 28.46 -5.80
CA ASN A 71 -21.51 28.57 -7.01
C ASN A 71 -20.54 29.75 -6.94
N TYR A 72 -20.96 30.86 -6.37
CA TYR A 72 -20.09 32.02 -6.17
C TYR A 72 -18.95 31.71 -5.21
N LEU A 73 -19.23 31.03 -4.09
CA LEU A 73 -18.23 30.63 -3.12
C LEU A 73 -17.24 29.62 -3.70
N LEU A 74 -17.71 28.62 -4.45
CA LEU A 74 -16.85 27.65 -5.12
C LEU A 74 -15.91 28.30 -6.15
N LYS A 75 -16.39 29.36 -6.87
CA LYS A 75 -15.60 30.06 -7.88
C LYS A 75 -14.59 31.06 -7.30
N ASN A 76 -14.93 31.71 -6.19
CA ASN A 76 -14.17 32.84 -5.65
C ASN A 76 -13.41 32.54 -4.35
N THR A 77 -13.50 31.31 -3.84
CA THR A 77 -12.77 30.88 -2.65
C THR A 77 -12.04 29.56 -2.88
N GLU A 78 -11.24 29.14 -1.92
CA GLU A 78 -10.51 27.87 -1.95
C GLU A 78 -11.39 26.64 -1.64
N LEU A 79 -12.74 26.77 -1.66
CA LEU A 79 -13.65 25.63 -1.56
C LEU A 79 -13.55 24.69 -2.77
N GLN A 80 -13.18 25.24 -3.91
CA GLN A 80 -12.79 24.48 -5.09
C GLN A 80 -11.39 24.91 -5.51
N THR A 81 -10.47 23.96 -5.61
CA THR A 81 -9.08 24.24 -5.99
C THR A 81 -8.57 23.21 -6.98
N THR A 82 -7.55 23.59 -7.74
CA THR A 82 -6.83 22.68 -8.62
C THR A 82 -5.60 22.15 -7.88
N TYR A 83 -5.39 20.85 -7.95
CA TYR A 83 -4.20 20.21 -7.39
C TYR A 83 -3.24 19.85 -8.52
N ASN A 84 -2.14 20.58 -8.58
CA ASN A 84 -1.07 20.27 -9.52
C ASN A 84 -0.09 19.31 -8.86
N TYR A 85 0.19 18.19 -9.50
CA TYR A 85 1.13 17.21 -8.99
C TYR A 85 2.32 17.02 -9.93
N ASN A 86 3.48 16.79 -9.35
CA ASN A 86 4.72 16.54 -10.05
C ASN A 86 5.33 15.27 -9.45
N MET A 87 5.03 14.11 -10.06
CA MET A 87 5.42 12.81 -9.50
C MET A 87 6.83 12.46 -9.94
N VAL A 88 7.82 12.86 -9.14
CA VAL A 88 9.21 12.47 -9.33
C VAL A 88 9.49 11.22 -8.50
N CYS A 89 9.82 10.12 -9.17
CA CYS A 89 10.12 8.83 -8.55
C CYS A 89 11.54 8.39 -8.91
N ILE A 90 12.14 7.56 -8.06
CA ILE A 90 13.42 6.90 -8.37
C ILE A 90 13.10 5.59 -9.08
N ASP A 91 13.30 5.56 -10.40
CA ASP A 91 13.23 4.35 -11.22
C ASP A 91 14.63 3.96 -11.69
N LYS A 92 15.01 2.68 -11.51
CA LYS A 92 16.33 2.15 -11.90
C LYS A 92 17.51 3.03 -11.42
N ARG A 93 17.42 3.48 -10.17
CA ARG A 93 18.39 4.36 -9.48
C ARG A 93 18.54 5.76 -10.08
N ARG A 94 17.57 6.23 -10.86
CA ARG A 94 17.57 7.58 -11.45
C ARG A 94 16.24 8.29 -11.13
N PRO A 95 16.27 9.58 -10.80
CA PRO A 95 15.04 10.35 -10.66
C PRO A 95 14.40 10.52 -12.04
N ARG A 96 13.09 10.23 -12.13
CA ARG A 96 12.28 10.38 -13.34
C ARG A 96 10.93 10.96 -13.01
N LEU A 97 10.44 11.83 -13.85
CA LEU A 97 9.06 12.29 -13.82
C LEU A 97 8.18 11.25 -14.51
N LEU A 98 7.28 10.65 -13.76
CA LEU A 98 6.46 9.55 -14.23
C LEU A 98 4.97 9.83 -13.99
N GLY A 99 4.13 9.36 -14.91
CA GLY A 99 2.68 9.28 -14.68
C GLY A 99 2.32 8.04 -13.85
N ILE A 100 1.03 7.89 -13.51
CA ILE A 100 0.53 6.79 -12.65
C ILE A 100 0.86 5.41 -13.22
N ILE A 101 0.59 5.16 -14.51
CA ILE A 101 0.81 3.84 -15.13
C ILE A 101 2.29 3.46 -15.11
N PRO A 102 3.24 4.31 -15.59
CA PRO A 102 4.67 4.01 -15.49
C PRO A 102 5.18 3.79 -14.06
N ILE A 103 4.59 4.44 -13.03
CA ILE A 103 4.93 4.18 -11.62
C ILE A 103 4.50 2.78 -11.21
N ILE A 104 3.29 2.36 -11.60
CA ILE A 104 2.78 1.02 -11.30
C ILE A 104 3.64 -0.04 -12.01
N ASP A 105 4.02 0.19 -13.27
CA ASP A 105 4.88 -0.71 -14.02
C ASP A 105 6.27 -0.84 -13.36
N ALA A 106 6.88 0.29 -12.97
CA ALA A 106 8.16 0.29 -12.26
C ALA A 106 8.07 -0.46 -10.91
N TYR A 107 6.95 -0.31 -10.19
CA TYR A 107 6.71 -1.07 -8.96
C TYR A 107 6.58 -2.58 -9.23
N ILE A 108 5.84 -2.97 -10.25
CA ILE A 108 5.68 -4.39 -10.63
C ILE A 108 7.02 -5.00 -11.02
N ASP A 109 7.82 -4.29 -11.81
CA ASP A 109 9.16 -4.74 -12.20
C ASP A 109 10.08 -4.91 -10.99
N HIS A 110 10.02 -3.97 -10.04
CA HIS A 110 10.76 -4.08 -8.79
C HIS A 110 10.31 -5.28 -7.96
N GLN A 111 9.00 -5.53 -7.84
CA GLN A 111 8.47 -6.68 -7.11
C GLN A 111 8.90 -8.00 -7.77
N LYS A 112 8.89 -8.09 -9.10
CA LYS A 112 9.42 -9.25 -9.82
C LYS A 112 10.88 -9.53 -9.45
N ASP A 113 11.74 -8.50 -9.48
CA ASP A 113 13.16 -8.64 -9.14
C ASP A 113 13.37 -9.09 -7.69
N VAL A 114 12.61 -8.52 -6.75
CA VAL A 114 12.66 -8.90 -5.33
C VAL A 114 12.24 -10.37 -5.14
N ILE A 115 11.12 -10.78 -5.74
CA ILE A 115 10.63 -12.16 -5.60
C ILE A 115 11.59 -13.14 -6.25
N LEU A 116 12.13 -12.85 -7.44
CA LEU A 116 13.13 -13.69 -8.09
C LEU A 116 14.38 -13.89 -7.23
N LYS A 117 14.90 -12.82 -6.62
CA LYS A 117 16.06 -12.89 -5.74
C LYS A 117 15.76 -13.70 -4.48
N ARG A 118 14.62 -13.45 -3.84
CA ARG A 118 14.16 -14.21 -2.67
C ARG A 118 14.01 -15.70 -3.00
N THR A 119 13.29 -16.01 -4.08
CA THR A 119 13.06 -17.39 -4.51
C THR A 119 14.38 -18.13 -4.85
N ASN A 120 15.33 -17.46 -5.50
CA ASN A 120 16.65 -18.06 -5.75
C ASN A 120 17.42 -18.35 -4.46
N PHE A 121 17.37 -17.44 -3.50
CA PHE A 121 18.00 -17.64 -2.20
C PHE A 121 17.37 -18.81 -1.45
N ASP A 122 16.03 -18.84 -1.37
CA ASP A 122 15.29 -19.90 -0.69
C ASP A 122 15.51 -21.27 -1.38
N LEU A 123 15.57 -21.28 -2.72
CA LEU A 123 15.86 -22.49 -3.49
C LEU A 123 17.28 -23.02 -3.21
N ALA A 124 18.27 -22.15 -3.17
CA ALA A 124 19.64 -22.53 -2.83
C ALA A 124 19.73 -23.10 -1.40
N PHE A 125 19.05 -22.47 -0.46
CA PHE A 125 18.96 -22.93 0.92
C PHE A 125 18.26 -24.31 1.01
N ALA A 126 17.08 -24.45 0.36
CA ALA A 126 16.34 -25.71 0.39
C ALA A 126 17.12 -26.87 -0.27
N ARG A 127 17.83 -26.61 -1.36
CA ARG A 127 18.71 -27.61 -2.01
C ARG A 127 19.87 -28.05 -1.09
N LYS A 128 20.47 -27.10 -0.39
CA LYS A 128 21.54 -27.41 0.57
C LYS A 128 21.02 -28.26 1.75
N GLU A 129 19.86 -27.88 2.30
CA GLU A 129 19.20 -28.64 3.35
C GLU A 129 18.82 -30.05 2.88
N MET A 130 18.28 -30.18 1.67
CA MET A 130 17.95 -31.48 1.08
C MET A 130 19.19 -32.35 0.92
N HIS A 131 20.27 -31.80 0.38
CA HIS A 131 21.56 -32.50 0.22
C HIS A 131 22.13 -33.05 1.53
N ILE A 132 22.10 -32.23 2.60
CA ILE A 132 22.53 -32.65 3.92
C ILE A 132 21.61 -33.75 4.47
N THR A 133 20.28 -33.59 4.33
CA THR A 133 19.31 -34.55 4.85
C THR A 133 19.38 -35.88 4.12
N GLU A 134 19.62 -35.90 2.79
CA GLU A 134 19.89 -37.12 2.01
C GLU A 134 21.14 -37.84 2.52
N GLY A 135 22.20 -37.11 2.81
CA GLY A 135 23.41 -37.68 3.41
C GLY A 135 23.16 -38.34 4.77
N LEU A 136 22.35 -37.69 5.62
CA LEU A 136 21.96 -38.22 6.91
C LEU A 136 21.11 -39.50 6.76
N VAL A 137 20.13 -39.53 5.90
CA VAL A 137 19.29 -40.73 5.61
C VAL A 137 20.17 -41.87 5.10
N LYS A 138 21.10 -41.60 4.15
CA LYS A 138 22.07 -42.59 3.68
C LYS A 138 22.99 -43.08 4.79
N ALA A 139 23.49 -42.20 5.66
CA ALA A 139 24.37 -42.58 6.78
C ALA A 139 23.66 -43.49 7.80
N ILE A 140 22.35 -43.23 8.05
CA ILE A 140 21.56 -44.05 8.96
C ILE A 140 21.34 -45.47 8.39
N SER A 141 21.16 -45.61 7.08
CA SER A 141 20.97 -46.91 6.44
C SER A 141 22.23 -47.80 6.51
N ILE A 142 23.41 -47.22 6.70
CA ILE A 142 24.71 -47.92 6.84
C ILE A 142 25.40 -47.56 8.17
N LEU A 143 24.58 -47.39 9.23
CA LEU A 143 25.01 -46.79 10.49
C LEU A 143 26.22 -47.50 11.15
N ASP A 144 26.18 -48.83 11.23
CA ASP A 144 27.26 -49.61 11.86
C ASP A 144 28.60 -49.39 11.17
N GLU A 145 28.60 -49.30 9.85
CA GLU A 145 29.81 -49.03 9.08
C GLU A 145 30.30 -47.59 9.28
N VAL A 146 29.38 -46.61 9.33
CA VAL A 146 29.71 -45.21 9.61
C VAL A 146 30.32 -45.07 11.01
N ILE A 147 29.77 -45.72 12.03
CA ILE A 147 30.30 -45.72 13.40
C ILE A 147 31.67 -46.35 13.43
N ALA A 148 31.85 -47.48 12.76
CA ALA A 148 33.17 -48.16 12.71
C ALA A 148 34.26 -47.24 12.12
N VAL A 149 33.96 -46.51 11.05
CA VAL A 149 34.90 -45.56 10.45
C VAL A 149 35.20 -44.38 11.36
N ILE A 150 34.20 -43.81 12.01
CA ILE A 150 34.38 -42.67 12.93
C ILE A 150 35.26 -43.09 14.12
N ARG A 151 35.03 -44.30 14.68
CA ARG A 151 35.83 -44.83 15.81
C ARG A 151 37.27 -45.15 15.43
N ALA A 152 37.53 -45.57 14.19
CA ALA A 152 38.87 -45.84 13.70
C ALA A 152 39.66 -44.56 13.35
N SER A 153 39.00 -43.41 13.27
CA SER A 153 39.62 -42.14 12.92
C SER A 153 40.28 -41.46 14.10
N LYS A 154 41.42 -40.76 13.86
CA LYS A 154 42.23 -40.12 14.90
C LYS A 154 41.61 -38.84 15.46
N ASN A 155 40.89 -38.10 14.66
CA ASN A 155 40.28 -36.83 15.04
C ASN A 155 39.09 -36.51 14.08
N LYS A 156 38.36 -35.40 14.35
CA LYS A 156 37.20 -34.99 13.56
C LYS A 156 37.51 -34.74 12.07
N PRO A 157 38.58 -34.01 11.68
CA PRO A 157 38.92 -33.85 10.26
C PRO A 157 39.23 -35.20 9.58
N ASP A 158 39.95 -36.09 10.22
CA ASP A 158 40.26 -37.43 9.72
C ASP A 158 39.01 -38.29 9.53
N ALA A 159 38.06 -38.21 10.48
CA ALA A 159 36.77 -38.88 10.35
C ALA A 159 35.96 -38.38 9.15
N ILE A 160 35.92 -37.06 8.90
CA ILE A 160 35.24 -36.45 7.73
C ILE A 160 35.92 -36.97 6.45
N GLU A 161 37.24 -36.93 6.36
CA GLU A 161 37.97 -37.39 5.17
C GLU A 161 37.74 -38.87 4.88
N ASN A 162 37.74 -39.72 5.92
CA ASN A 162 37.52 -41.15 5.79
C ASN A 162 36.09 -41.49 5.38
N LEU A 163 35.08 -40.74 5.85
CA LEU A 163 33.69 -40.87 5.42
C LEU A 163 33.52 -40.47 3.95
N VAL A 164 34.16 -39.39 3.52
CA VAL A 164 34.15 -38.95 2.13
C VAL A 164 34.77 -40.03 1.22
N LYS A 165 35.95 -40.55 1.58
CA LYS A 165 36.66 -41.55 0.77
C LYS A 165 35.94 -42.89 0.67
N LYS A 166 35.30 -43.33 1.78
CA LYS A 166 34.75 -44.69 1.84
C LYS A 166 33.32 -44.78 1.31
N PHE A 167 32.50 -43.74 1.55
CA PHE A 167 31.05 -43.79 1.27
C PHE A 167 30.60 -42.78 0.25
N ASP A 168 31.50 -42.04 -0.40
CA ASP A 168 31.16 -41.00 -1.39
C ASP A 168 30.24 -39.89 -0.83
N PHE A 169 30.37 -39.55 0.45
CA PHE A 169 29.74 -38.39 1.01
C PHE A 169 30.48 -37.12 0.60
N THR A 170 29.71 -36.02 0.45
CA THR A 170 30.36 -34.71 0.34
C THR A 170 30.91 -34.28 1.69
N THR A 171 31.86 -33.35 1.70
CA THR A 171 32.42 -32.78 2.92
C THR A 171 31.35 -32.18 3.84
N GLU A 172 30.31 -31.57 3.25
CA GLU A 172 29.19 -31.01 4.00
C GLU A 172 28.34 -32.10 4.65
N GLN A 173 28.03 -33.18 3.93
CA GLN A 173 27.32 -34.35 4.47
C GLN A 173 28.12 -35.03 5.56
N ALA A 174 29.41 -35.33 5.30
CA ALA A 174 30.30 -35.96 6.30
C ALA A 174 30.44 -35.11 7.55
N THR A 175 30.52 -33.80 7.42
CA THR A 175 30.54 -32.88 8.57
C THR A 175 29.25 -32.97 9.38
N ALA A 176 28.10 -32.98 8.74
CA ALA A 176 26.81 -33.11 9.40
C ALA A 176 26.65 -34.47 10.11
N ILE A 177 27.14 -35.57 9.48
CA ILE A 177 27.13 -36.92 10.05
C ILE A 177 27.99 -36.99 11.32
N VAL A 178 29.21 -36.46 11.26
CA VAL A 178 30.14 -36.47 12.42
C VAL A 178 29.62 -35.62 13.59
N MET A 179 28.80 -34.58 13.27
CA MET A 179 28.17 -33.72 14.28
C MET A 179 26.84 -34.27 14.79
N LEU A 180 26.33 -35.35 14.22
CA LEU A 180 25.04 -35.92 14.61
C LEU A 180 25.14 -36.51 16.04
N GLN A 181 24.14 -36.14 16.85
CA GLN A 181 24.06 -36.66 18.22
C GLN A 181 23.51 -38.10 18.21
N LEU A 182 24.17 -39.03 18.89
CA LEU A 182 23.83 -40.46 18.87
C LEU A 182 22.37 -40.79 19.27
N TYR A 183 21.74 -39.97 20.12
CA TYR A 183 20.34 -40.21 20.50
C TYR A 183 19.35 -39.94 19.38
N ARG A 184 19.72 -39.22 18.32
CA ARG A 184 18.90 -38.95 17.13
C ARG A 184 18.91 -40.07 16.09
N LEU A 185 19.39 -41.24 16.45
CA LEU A 185 19.48 -42.41 15.57
C LEU A 185 18.37 -43.43 15.83
N THR A 186 17.26 -42.99 16.39
CA THR A 186 16.08 -43.84 16.62
C THR A 186 15.25 -44.02 15.35
N ASN A 187 14.45 -45.11 15.27
CA ASN A 187 13.56 -45.34 14.13
C ASN A 187 12.56 -44.18 13.92
N THR A 188 12.18 -43.49 14.97
CA THR A 188 11.29 -42.32 14.89
C THR A 188 11.97 -41.16 14.17
N ASP A 189 13.30 -40.98 14.38
CA ASP A 189 14.04 -39.91 13.72
C ASP A 189 14.22 -40.16 12.20
N ILE A 190 14.28 -41.43 11.76
CA ILE A 190 14.32 -41.79 10.33
C ILE A 190 13.04 -41.37 9.64
N THR A 191 11.91 -41.59 10.26
CA THR A 191 10.60 -41.19 9.72
C THR A 191 10.53 -39.66 9.57
N VAL A 192 10.96 -38.93 10.59
CA VAL A 192 11.01 -37.44 10.56
C VAL A 192 11.94 -36.93 9.46
N LEU A 193 13.10 -37.55 9.26
CA LEU A 193 14.04 -37.16 8.19
C LEU A 193 13.44 -37.42 6.79
N ASN A 194 12.76 -38.52 6.60
CA ASN A 194 12.08 -38.82 5.34
C ASN A 194 10.91 -37.84 5.06
N GLU A 195 10.12 -37.51 6.08
CA GLU A 195 9.07 -36.48 5.97
C GLU A 195 9.69 -35.09 5.62
N LYS A 196 10.83 -34.77 6.25
CA LYS A 196 11.59 -33.55 5.92
C LYS A 196 12.06 -33.55 4.47
N LEU A 197 12.56 -34.67 3.94
CA LEU A 197 12.98 -34.80 2.54
C LEU A 197 11.80 -34.57 1.58
N GLU A 198 10.67 -35.21 1.83
CA GLU A 198 9.47 -35.03 1.02
C GLU A 198 8.98 -33.57 1.01
N ASN A 199 8.99 -32.92 2.16
CA ASN A 199 8.64 -31.51 2.27
C ASN A 199 9.64 -30.62 1.51
N LEU A 200 10.95 -30.86 1.63
CA LEU A 200 11.96 -30.11 0.89
C LEU A 200 11.83 -30.31 -0.63
N ARG A 201 11.50 -31.51 -1.10
CA ARG A 201 11.23 -31.78 -2.52
C ARG A 201 10.07 -30.92 -3.05
N LYS A 202 8.96 -30.88 -2.30
CA LYS A 202 7.79 -30.06 -2.64
C LYS A 202 8.15 -28.57 -2.71
N ILE A 203 8.88 -28.07 -1.71
CA ILE A 203 9.35 -26.68 -1.66
C ILE A 203 10.24 -26.38 -2.88
N ILE A 204 11.19 -27.25 -3.20
CA ILE A 204 12.10 -27.08 -4.35
C ILE A 204 11.32 -27.07 -5.68
N GLU A 205 10.34 -27.94 -5.82
CA GLU A 205 9.46 -27.98 -6.99
C GLU A 205 8.66 -26.69 -7.16
N GLU A 206 8.05 -26.21 -6.06
CA GLU A 206 7.30 -24.96 -6.03
C GLU A 206 8.19 -23.76 -6.39
N LEU A 207 9.33 -23.60 -5.71
CA LEU A 207 10.27 -22.50 -5.94
C LEU A 207 10.84 -22.53 -7.36
N THR A 208 11.15 -23.72 -7.87
CA THR A 208 11.60 -23.90 -9.27
C THR A 208 10.50 -23.54 -10.26
N GLY A 209 9.25 -23.89 -9.93
CA GLY A 209 8.08 -23.51 -10.72
C GLY A 209 7.89 -22.00 -10.81
N ILE A 210 8.10 -21.27 -9.69
CA ILE A 210 8.01 -19.80 -9.67
C ILE A 210 9.09 -19.15 -10.54
N LEU A 211 10.31 -19.71 -10.54
CA LEU A 211 11.43 -19.18 -11.33
C LEU A 211 11.25 -19.40 -12.85
N ASN A 212 10.61 -20.49 -13.23
CA ASN A 212 10.49 -20.90 -14.62
C ASN A 212 9.18 -20.44 -15.30
N ASP A 213 8.18 -20.01 -14.51
CA ASP A 213 6.85 -19.62 -15.02
C ASP A 213 6.48 -18.21 -14.56
N GLU A 214 6.45 -17.28 -15.53
CA GLU A 214 6.04 -15.89 -15.26
C GLU A 214 4.61 -15.78 -14.72
N SER A 215 3.72 -16.71 -15.08
CA SER A 215 2.35 -16.72 -14.56
C SER A 215 2.32 -17.03 -13.06
N LYS A 216 3.13 -17.99 -12.61
CA LYS A 216 3.30 -18.31 -11.19
C LYS A 216 3.94 -17.15 -10.42
N LEU A 217 4.97 -16.53 -10.98
CA LEU A 217 5.59 -15.33 -10.41
C LEU A 217 4.58 -14.19 -10.22
N LYS A 218 3.77 -13.90 -11.24
CA LYS A 218 2.68 -12.92 -11.15
C LYS A 218 1.60 -13.34 -10.14
N GLY A 219 1.38 -14.65 -9.99
CA GLY A 219 0.49 -15.23 -8.99
C GLY A 219 0.92 -14.83 -7.57
N VAL A 220 2.20 -15.02 -7.24
CA VAL A 220 2.77 -14.64 -5.94
C VAL A 220 2.57 -13.15 -5.66
N ILE A 221 2.87 -12.27 -6.65
CA ILE A 221 2.65 -10.82 -6.50
C ILE A 221 1.18 -10.52 -6.18
N LYS A 222 0.26 -11.12 -6.92
CA LYS A 222 -1.19 -10.91 -6.71
C LYS A 222 -1.64 -11.35 -5.32
N GLU A 223 -1.15 -12.48 -4.82
CA GLU A 223 -1.49 -12.98 -3.50
C GLU A 223 -0.96 -12.07 -2.38
N GLU A 224 0.29 -11.62 -2.49
CA GLU A 224 0.86 -10.67 -1.53
C GLU A 224 0.08 -9.35 -1.51
N LEU A 225 -0.27 -8.81 -2.68
CA LEU A 225 -1.09 -7.59 -2.78
C LEU A 225 -2.50 -7.78 -2.22
N ARG A 226 -3.13 -8.94 -2.45
CA ARG A 226 -4.46 -9.25 -1.89
C ARG A 226 -4.41 -9.34 -0.36
N ARG A 227 -3.35 -9.96 0.18
CA ARG A 227 -3.13 -10.02 1.63
C ARG A 227 -2.98 -8.62 2.22
N MET A 228 -2.13 -7.76 1.62
CA MET A 228 -1.98 -6.38 2.04
C MET A 228 -3.28 -5.59 1.96
N LYS A 229 -4.04 -5.75 0.88
CA LYS A 229 -5.35 -5.10 0.76
C LYS A 229 -6.35 -5.56 1.83
N LYS A 230 -6.33 -6.84 2.20
CA LYS A 230 -7.23 -7.37 3.25
C LYS A 230 -6.85 -6.85 4.63
N GLU A 231 -5.55 -6.72 4.91
CA GLU A 231 -5.03 -6.34 6.23
C GLU A 231 -5.04 -4.82 6.46
N TYR A 232 -4.69 -4.04 5.43
CA TYR A 232 -4.49 -2.58 5.54
C TYR A 232 -5.43 -1.76 4.65
N GLY A 233 -6.32 -2.41 3.89
CA GLY A 233 -7.19 -1.71 2.95
C GLY A 233 -8.22 -0.84 3.66
N VAL A 234 -8.24 0.45 3.30
CA VAL A 234 -9.26 1.40 3.74
C VAL A 234 -10.14 1.81 2.57
N PRO A 235 -11.42 2.11 2.79
CA PRO A 235 -12.28 2.62 1.74
C PRO A 235 -11.78 3.98 1.24
N ARG A 236 -11.97 4.26 -0.05
CA ARG A 236 -11.65 5.56 -0.63
C ARG A 236 -12.57 6.64 -0.03
N LYS A 237 -11.99 7.71 0.48
CA LYS A 237 -12.74 8.85 1.02
C LYS A 237 -13.13 9.85 -0.06
N THR A 238 -12.32 10.01 -1.11
CA THR A 238 -12.54 10.97 -2.19
C THR A 238 -13.36 10.33 -3.30
N GLU A 239 -14.45 10.99 -3.70
CA GLU A 239 -15.25 10.61 -4.86
C GLU A 239 -14.50 11.00 -6.15
N ILE A 240 -14.59 10.14 -7.18
CA ILE A 240 -14.08 10.44 -8.51
C ILE A 240 -15.27 10.77 -9.40
N SER A 241 -15.32 12.00 -9.91
CA SER A 241 -16.29 12.42 -10.92
C SER A 241 -15.61 12.57 -12.28
N GLU A 242 -16.25 12.06 -13.33
CA GLU A 242 -15.72 12.17 -14.69
C GLU A 242 -15.98 13.55 -15.30
N THR A 243 -16.96 14.29 -14.77
CA THR A 243 -17.35 15.59 -15.29
C THR A 243 -17.18 16.67 -14.23
N VAL A 244 -16.39 17.68 -14.54
CA VAL A 244 -16.35 18.93 -13.77
C VAL A 244 -17.46 19.82 -14.29
N LYS A 245 -18.46 20.14 -13.45
CA LYS A 245 -19.47 21.16 -13.80
C LYS A 245 -18.76 22.52 -13.87
N GLU A 246 -18.72 23.09 -15.07
CA GLU A 246 -18.21 24.44 -15.26
C GLU A 246 -19.19 25.43 -14.62
N ILE A 247 -18.73 26.12 -13.56
CA ILE A 247 -19.56 27.10 -12.85
C ILE A 247 -19.57 28.40 -13.65
N LYS A 248 -20.66 28.65 -14.36
CA LYS A 248 -20.89 29.92 -15.05
C LYS A 248 -21.77 30.81 -14.16
N ILE A 249 -21.29 31.98 -13.84
CA ILE A 249 -22.01 33.01 -13.10
C ILE A 249 -21.96 34.23 -13.98
N ASP A 250 -23.13 34.70 -14.43
CA ASP A 250 -23.25 35.95 -15.18
C ASP A 250 -23.27 37.14 -14.20
N GLN A 251 -22.68 38.26 -14.61
CA GLN A 251 -22.67 39.47 -13.77
C GLN A 251 -24.07 39.95 -13.45
N THR A 252 -25.04 39.68 -14.34
CA THR A 252 -26.46 39.98 -14.14
C THR A 252 -27.10 39.20 -13.01
N ASP A 253 -26.58 38.00 -12.68
CA ASP A 253 -27.13 37.18 -11.60
C ASP A 253 -26.74 37.73 -10.20
N LEU A 254 -25.72 38.61 -10.16
CA LEU A 254 -25.25 39.23 -8.91
C LEU A 254 -25.98 40.56 -8.63
N ILE A 255 -26.79 41.06 -9.56
CA ILE A 255 -27.50 42.33 -9.40
C ILE A 255 -28.80 42.08 -8.63
N THR A 256 -28.93 42.78 -7.51
CA THR A 256 -30.18 42.72 -6.72
C THR A 256 -31.34 43.25 -7.57
N LYS A 257 -32.46 42.51 -7.65
CA LYS A 257 -33.66 42.96 -8.33
C LYS A 257 -34.35 44.02 -7.46
N GLU A 258 -34.28 45.28 -7.90
CA GLU A 258 -34.93 46.41 -7.26
C GLU A 258 -35.95 47.02 -8.21
N ASP A 259 -37.12 47.38 -7.69
CA ASP A 259 -38.12 48.13 -8.44
C ASP A 259 -37.70 49.60 -8.51
N LEU A 260 -37.34 50.08 -9.70
CA LEU A 260 -36.90 51.44 -9.90
C LEU A 260 -38.03 52.25 -10.55
N ILE A 261 -38.32 53.40 -9.97
CA ILE A 261 -39.24 54.41 -10.59
C ILE A 261 -38.36 55.44 -11.28
N ILE A 262 -38.43 55.47 -12.60
CA ILE A 262 -37.73 56.48 -13.41
C ILE A 262 -38.72 57.63 -13.70
N VAL A 263 -38.41 58.79 -13.18
CA VAL A 263 -39.21 60.03 -13.50
C VAL A 263 -38.43 60.87 -14.50
N LEU A 264 -38.96 61.02 -15.64
CA LEU A 264 -38.47 61.97 -16.65
C LEU A 264 -39.11 63.35 -16.41
N THR A 265 -38.29 64.33 -16.03
CA THR A 265 -38.72 65.73 -15.96
C THR A 265 -38.40 66.41 -17.26
N ASN A 266 -39.41 67.19 -17.80
CA ASN A 266 -39.24 67.97 -19.01
C ASN A 266 -38.31 69.17 -18.83
#